data_e1270bfa5f9c125b9b684f5e1a1116b2
#
_entry.id   e1270bfa5f9c125b9b684f5e1a1116b2
#
_cell.length_a   1.000
_cell.length_b   1.000
_cell.length_c   1.000
_cell.angle_alpha   90.00
_cell.angle_beta   90.00
_cell.angle_gamma   90.00
#
_symmetry.space_group_name_H-M   'P 1'
#
loop_
_entity.id
_entity.type
_entity.pdbx_description
1 polymer ?
#
loop_
_entity_poly.entity_id
_entity_poly.type
_entity_poly.pdbx_seq_one_letter_code
_entity_poly.pdbx_strand_id
1 'polypeptide(L)'
;MIDKLSWITVYPEIVLAVMGCVIALVDLGVKSAGRTLTYVLTLLTLGFVALMQALYATGGETGYGFGNMVVSDAMGNWLKCFAAVAVMITLVYGRPYAAGRDMLRGGELFSLSTFALLGMFVMISGNNFLVLYMGLELLTLCSYALVALRRDHAMATEAAMKYFVLGAMASGFLLYGLSMMYGATGSLDINAVFKAINAGNVDHRVLVFGLVFVVAGLAFKLGVVPFHMWIPDVYQGSPR
;
A
#
# COMPACT_ATOMS: atom_id res chain seq x y z
N MET A 1 -9.46 12.72 21.58
CA MET A 1 -9.61 11.56 22.50
C MET A 1 -9.69 10.30 21.63
N ILE A 2 -8.84 9.31 21.84
CA ILE A 2 -8.89 8.06 21.04
C ILE A 2 -9.97 7.20 21.65
N ASP A 3 -11.14 7.15 21.02
CA ASP A 3 -12.30 6.38 21.48
C ASP A 3 -12.16 4.90 21.10
N LYS A 4 -12.80 4.02 21.87
CA LYS A 4 -12.86 2.57 21.53
C LYS A 4 -13.39 2.33 20.11
N LEU A 5 -14.26 3.19 19.61
CA LEU A 5 -14.81 3.15 18.25
C LEU A 5 -13.71 3.34 17.19
N SER A 6 -12.71 4.21 17.45
CA SER A 6 -11.59 4.44 16.54
C SER A 6 -10.74 3.18 16.31
N TRP A 7 -10.58 2.33 17.33
CA TRP A 7 -9.86 1.06 17.18
C TRP A 7 -10.65 0.03 16.38
N ILE A 8 -11.97 0.02 16.51
CA ILE A 8 -12.83 -0.89 15.75
C ILE A 8 -12.75 -0.61 14.25
N THR A 9 -12.68 0.66 13.84
CA THR A 9 -12.60 1.04 12.42
C THR A 9 -11.32 0.57 11.71
N VAL A 10 -10.22 0.39 12.45
CA VAL A 10 -8.91 -0.04 11.90
C VAL A 10 -8.50 -1.45 12.37
N TYR A 11 -9.41 -2.16 13.04
CA TYR A 11 -9.09 -3.48 13.58
C TYR A 11 -8.59 -4.49 12.53
N PRO A 12 -9.17 -4.59 11.31
CA PRO A 12 -8.66 -5.48 10.28
C PRO A 12 -7.25 -5.11 9.80
N GLU A 13 -6.92 -3.82 9.70
CA GLU A 13 -5.58 -3.33 9.36
C GLU A 13 -4.56 -3.71 10.44
N ILE A 14 -4.94 -3.59 11.71
CA ILE A 14 -4.08 -3.98 12.83
C ILE A 14 -3.83 -5.49 12.80
N VAL A 15 -4.87 -6.29 12.58
CA VAL A 15 -4.72 -7.76 12.45
C VAL A 15 -3.78 -8.09 11.31
N LEU A 16 -3.94 -7.45 10.15
CA LEU A 16 -3.09 -7.69 8.98
C LEU A 16 -1.63 -7.28 9.26
N ALA A 17 -1.40 -6.13 9.93
CA ALA A 17 -0.09 -5.66 10.31
C ALA A 17 0.62 -6.61 11.27
N VAL A 18 -0.07 -7.02 12.35
CA VAL A 18 0.47 -7.94 13.35
C VAL A 18 0.77 -9.30 12.72
N MET A 19 -0.16 -9.83 11.92
CA MET A 19 0.06 -11.12 11.24
C MET A 19 1.17 -11.03 10.18
N GLY A 20 1.33 -9.92 9.48
CA GLY A 20 2.46 -9.70 8.58
C GLY A 20 3.81 -9.79 9.32
N CYS A 21 3.90 -9.18 10.51
CA CYS A 21 5.09 -9.30 11.37
C CYS A 21 5.28 -10.75 11.88
N VAL A 22 4.22 -11.41 12.30
CA VAL A 22 4.27 -12.82 12.76
C VAL A 22 4.72 -13.73 11.62
N ILE A 23 4.20 -13.57 10.42
CA ILE A 23 4.60 -14.33 9.23
C ILE A 23 6.09 -14.15 8.95
N ALA A 24 6.58 -12.91 9.00
CA ALA A 24 8.00 -12.62 8.80
C ALA A 24 8.90 -13.26 9.87
N LEU A 25 8.49 -13.22 11.14
CA LEU A 25 9.23 -13.85 12.25
C LEU A 25 9.21 -15.37 12.19
N VAL A 26 8.06 -15.97 11.89
CA VAL A 26 7.91 -17.43 11.73
C VAL A 26 8.79 -17.93 10.58
N ASP A 27 8.87 -17.17 9.48
CA ASP A 27 9.67 -17.55 8.34
C ASP A 27 11.17 -17.69 8.66
N LEU A 28 11.69 -16.93 9.62
CA LEU A 28 13.10 -17.07 10.07
C LEU A 28 13.39 -18.47 10.62
N GLY A 29 12.39 -19.13 11.19
CA GLY A 29 12.51 -20.51 11.72
C GLY A 29 12.25 -21.61 10.68
N VAL A 30 11.64 -21.26 9.54
CA VAL A 30 11.25 -22.24 8.52
C VAL A 30 12.42 -22.60 7.63
N LYS A 31 12.83 -23.89 7.66
CA LYS A 31 13.93 -24.44 6.84
C LYS A 31 13.46 -25.17 5.58
N SER A 32 12.15 -25.32 5.37
CA SER A 32 11.63 -26.03 4.20
C SER A 32 11.82 -25.24 2.91
N ALA A 33 12.28 -25.86 1.84
CA ALA A 33 12.54 -25.21 0.55
C ALA A 33 11.26 -24.61 -0.07
N GLY A 34 10.10 -25.18 0.19
CA GLY A 34 8.81 -24.70 -0.33
C GLY A 34 8.09 -23.71 0.57
N ARG A 35 8.68 -23.31 1.72
CA ARG A 35 8.07 -22.36 2.68
C ARG A 35 6.58 -22.61 2.98
N THR A 36 6.20 -23.91 3.09
CA THR A 36 4.79 -24.31 3.15
C THR A 36 4.08 -23.75 4.38
N LEU A 37 4.76 -23.71 5.54
CA LEU A 37 4.18 -23.15 6.77
C LEU A 37 3.87 -21.65 6.61
N THR A 38 4.85 -20.87 6.11
CA THR A 38 4.71 -19.45 5.85
C THR A 38 3.57 -19.18 4.84
N TYR A 39 3.53 -19.98 3.78
CA TYR A 39 2.47 -19.90 2.77
C TYR A 39 1.07 -20.16 3.35
N VAL A 40 0.89 -21.26 4.07
CA VAL A 40 -0.41 -21.62 4.69
C VAL A 40 -0.85 -20.56 5.68
N LEU A 41 0.08 -20.10 6.54
CA LEU A 41 -0.22 -19.03 7.50
C LEU A 41 -0.66 -17.75 6.81
N THR A 42 0.01 -17.38 5.69
CA THR A 42 -0.38 -16.21 4.89
C THR A 42 -1.77 -16.36 4.29
N LEU A 43 -2.09 -17.50 3.68
CA LEU A 43 -3.43 -17.74 3.12
C LEU A 43 -4.53 -17.72 4.18
N LEU A 44 -4.29 -18.32 5.35
CA LEU A 44 -5.24 -18.28 6.47
C LEU A 44 -5.45 -16.84 6.95
N THR A 45 -4.39 -16.05 7.05
CA THR A 45 -4.48 -14.64 7.42
C THR A 45 -5.29 -13.85 6.40
N LEU A 46 -4.99 -13.99 5.11
CA LEU A 46 -5.71 -13.30 4.04
C LEU A 46 -7.19 -13.69 3.98
N GLY A 47 -7.49 -14.98 4.10
CA GLY A 47 -8.86 -15.49 4.15
C GLY A 47 -9.63 -14.98 5.36
N PHE A 48 -9.01 -14.95 6.54
CA PHE A 48 -9.61 -14.41 7.75
C PHE A 48 -9.89 -12.91 7.64
N VAL A 49 -8.93 -12.14 7.15
CA VAL A 49 -9.10 -10.69 6.95
C VAL A 49 -10.15 -10.39 5.87
N ALA A 50 -10.19 -11.16 4.77
CA ALA A 50 -11.23 -11.03 3.75
C ALA A 50 -12.63 -11.28 4.33
N LEU A 51 -12.78 -12.32 5.16
CA LEU A 51 -14.03 -12.61 5.85
C LEU A 51 -14.43 -11.48 6.80
N MET A 52 -13.48 -10.98 7.60
CA MET A 52 -13.72 -9.82 8.47
C MET A 52 -14.23 -8.62 7.67
N GLN A 53 -13.56 -8.29 6.57
CA GLN A 53 -13.97 -7.15 5.73
C GLN A 53 -15.36 -7.35 5.11
N ALA A 54 -15.71 -8.57 4.70
CA ALA A 54 -17.05 -8.89 4.22
C ALA A 54 -18.10 -8.71 5.30
N LEU A 55 -17.81 -9.13 6.55
CA LEU A 55 -18.73 -8.91 7.69
C LEU A 55 -18.92 -7.43 8.03
N TYR A 56 -17.83 -6.64 8.02
CA TYR A 56 -17.92 -5.18 8.20
C TYR A 56 -18.72 -4.52 7.08
N ALA A 57 -18.52 -4.96 5.83
CA ALA A 57 -19.25 -4.42 4.68
C ALA A 57 -20.75 -4.73 4.73
N THR A 58 -21.13 -5.95 5.17
CA THR A 58 -22.54 -6.35 5.30
C THR A 58 -23.23 -5.69 6.49
N GLY A 59 -22.48 -5.29 7.52
CA GLY A 59 -23.00 -4.52 8.65
C GLY A 59 -23.51 -3.12 8.27
N GLY A 60 -23.02 -2.56 7.15
CA GLY A 60 -23.52 -1.31 6.57
C GLY A 60 -23.22 -0.04 7.39
N GLU A 61 -22.56 -0.15 8.52
CA GLU A 61 -22.24 0.98 9.39
C GLU A 61 -21.04 1.76 8.86
N THR A 62 -21.15 3.10 8.81
CA THR A 62 -20.04 3.99 8.51
C THR A 62 -19.41 4.45 9.80
N GLY A 63 -18.15 4.10 10.02
CA GLY A 63 -17.37 4.49 11.19
C GLY A 63 -16.23 5.46 10.82
N TYR A 64 -16.06 6.50 11.63
CA TYR A 64 -14.90 7.40 11.52
C TYR A 64 -13.99 7.17 12.74
N GLY A 65 -12.67 7.11 12.49
CA GLY A 65 -11.68 6.92 13.53
C GLY A 65 -10.60 8.00 13.54
N PHE A 66 -9.92 8.14 14.68
CA PHE A 66 -8.75 9.00 14.86
C PHE A 66 -8.98 10.44 14.40
N GLY A 67 -10.07 11.06 14.82
CA GLY A 67 -10.38 12.43 14.45
C GLY A 67 -10.66 12.62 12.96
N ASN A 68 -11.40 11.69 12.37
CA ASN A 68 -11.76 11.62 10.95
C ASN A 68 -10.60 11.31 9.98
N MET A 69 -9.42 10.92 10.47
CA MET A 69 -8.31 10.55 9.58
C MET A 69 -8.59 9.25 8.81
N VAL A 70 -9.43 8.37 9.37
CA VAL A 70 -9.73 7.05 8.81
C VAL A 70 -11.24 6.86 8.76
N VAL A 71 -11.73 6.25 7.68
CA VAL A 71 -13.13 5.91 7.48
C VAL A 71 -13.26 4.41 7.20
N SER A 72 -14.27 3.79 7.79
CA SER A 72 -14.70 2.43 7.46
C SER A 72 -16.12 2.54 6.95
N ASP A 73 -16.35 2.24 5.69
CA ASP A 73 -17.64 2.24 5.03
C ASP A 73 -17.86 0.94 4.25
N ALA A 74 -19.09 0.66 3.87
CA ALA A 74 -19.45 -0.57 3.17
C ALA A 74 -18.67 -0.73 1.85
N MET A 75 -18.52 0.34 1.07
CA MET A 75 -17.82 0.31 -0.21
C MET A 75 -16.33 0.02 -0.03
N GLY A 76 -15.66 0.73 0.87
CA GLY A 76 -14.25 0.52 1.19
C GLY A 76 -13.98 -0.88 1.74
N ASN A 77 -14.86 -1.39 2.61
CA ASN A 77 -14.72 -2.74 3.16
C ASN A 77 -14.90 -3.83 2.09
N TRP A 78 -15.84 -3.69 1.15
CA TRP A 78 -15.92 -4.59 -0.01
C TRP A 78 -14.68 -4.52 -0.88
N LEU A 79 -14.15 -3.31 -1.15
CA LEU A 79 -12.93 -3.15 -1.95
C LEU A 79 -11.73 -3.83 -1.28
N LYS A 80 -11.58 -3.69 0.04
CA LYS A 80 -10.55 -4.39 0.82
C LYS A 80 -10.72 -5.91 0.78
N CYS A 81 -11.96 -6.40 0.89
CA CYS A 81 -12.26 -7.82 0.77
C CYS A 81 -11.80 -8.37 -0.60
N PHE A 82 -12.17 -7.71 -1.69
CA PHE A 82 -11.75 -8.11 -3.03
C PHE A 82 -10.23 -8.02 -3.22
N ALA A 83 -9.57 -7.00 -2.68
CA ALA A 83 -8.12 -6.87 -2.71
C ALA A 83 -7.43 -8.04 -1.98
N ALA A 84 -7.93 -8.43 -0.79
CA ALA A 84 -7.39 -9.57 -0.05
C ALA A 84 -7.56 -10.89 -0.81
N VAL A 85 -8.74 -11.12 -1.41
CA VAL A 85 -9.01 -12.31 -2.24
C VAL A 85 -8.12 -12.31 -3.49
N ALA A 86 -7.92 -11.17 -4.15
CA ALA A 86 -7.06 -11.06 -5.32
C ALA A 86 -5.60 -11.40 -4.98
N VAL A 87 -5.07 -10.87 -3.87
CA VAL A 87 -3.71 -11.21 -3.41
C VAL A 87 -3.61 -12.68 -3.05
N MET A 88 -4.62 -13.25 -2.37
CA MET A 88 -4.67 -14.67 -2.05
C MET A 88 -4.61 -15.55 -3.29
N ILE A 89 -5.43 -15.27 -4.31
CA ILE A 89 -5.44 -15.99 -5.59
C ILE A 89 -4.08 -15.86 -6.29
N THR A 90 -3.51 -14.66 -6.29
CA THR A 90 -2.18 -14.39 -6.89
C THR A 90 -1.10 -15.23 -6.22
N LEU A 91 -1.09 -15.34 -4.90
CA LEU A 91 -0.12 -16.15 -4.17
C LEU A 91 -0.32 -17.66 -4.40
N VAL A 92 -1.57 -18.12 -4.51
CA VAL A 92 -1.88 -19.53 -4.82
C VAL A 92 -1.38 -19.88 -6.22
N TYR A 93 -1.72 -19.07 -7.22
CA TYR A 93 -1.34 -19.30 -8.60
C TYR A 93 0.16 -19.08 -8.84
N GLY A 94 0.74 -18.08 -8.20
CA GLY A 94 2.15 -17.70 -8.36
C GLY A 94 3.14 -18.63 -7.64
N ARG A 95 2.71 -19.40 -6.65
CA ARG A 95 3.62 -20.26 -5.84
C ARG A 95 4.41 -21.28 -6.66
N PRO A 96 3.82 -22.10 -7.55
CA PRO A 96 4.58 -23.05 -8.36
C PRO A 96 5.61 -22.37 -9.26
N TYR A 97 5.25 -21.22 -9.81
CA TYR A 97 6.13 -20.39 -10.62
C TYR A 97 7.32 -19.86 -9.83
N ALA A 98 7.07 -19.31 -8.64
CA ALA A 98 8.08 -18.79 -7.75
C ALA A 98 9.04 -19.89 -7.26
N ALA A 99 8.53 -21.10 -6.99
CA ALA A 99 9.33 -22.25 -6.59
C ALA A 99 10.30 -22.70 -7.69
N GLY A 100 9.87 -22.68 -8.96
CA GLY A 100 10.70 -23.05 -10.11
C GLY A 100 11.75 -22.02 -10.52
N ARG A 101 11.75 -20.83 -9.90
CA ARG A 101 12.59 -19.68 -10.28
C ARG A 101 13.45 -19.12 -9.16
N ASP A 102 13.74 -19.88 -8.13
CA ASP A 102 14.53 -19.48 -6.95
C ASP A 102 14.01 -18.23 -6.22
N MET A 103 12.71 -17.95 -6.31
CA MET A 103 12.09 -16.82 -5.65
C MET A 103 11.61 -17.14 -4.23
N LEU A 104 11.65 -18.43 -3.83
CA LEU A 104 11.25 -18.92 -2.49
C LEU A 104 12.45 -19.33 -1.62
N ARG A 105 13.60 -18.67 -1.80
CA ARG A 105 14.75 -18.88 -0.89
C ARG A 105 14.44 -18.46 0.54
N GLY A 106 13.58 -17.47 0.70
CA GLY A 106 12.95 -17.02 1.94
C GLY A 106 11.45 -16.83 1.76
N GLY A 107 10.75 -16.46 2.83
CA GLY A 107 9.33 -16.14 2.82
C GLY A 107 9.02 -14.68 2.49
N GLU A 108 10.00 -13.94 1.97
CA GLU A 108 9.86 -12.51 1.68
C GLU A 108 8.71 -12.21 0.72
N LEU A 109 8.45 -13.11 -0.25
CA LEU A 109 7.31 -13.00 -1.15
C LEU A 109 5.99 -12.88 -0.39
N PHE A 110 5.80 -13.70 0.63
CA PHE A 110 4.55 -13.77 1.39
C PHE A 110 4.40 -12.59 2.35
N SER A 111 5.45 -12.25 3.10
CA SER A 111 5.43 -11.12 4.03
C SER A 111 5.31 -9.78 3.30
N LEU A 112 6.07 -9.55 2.23
CA LEU A 112 5.98 -8.32 1.45
C LEU A 112 4.63 -8.17 0.75
N SER A 113 4.04 -9.25 0.24
CA SER A 113 2.69 -9.20 -0.33
C SER A 113 1.62 -8.86 0.72
N THR A 114 1.79 -9.36 1.95
CA THR A 114 0.89 -9.01 3.07
C THR A 114 1.02 -7.54 3.47
N PHE A 115 2.24 -6.99 3.53
CA PHE A 115 2.45 -5.57 3.80
C PHE A 115 2.03 -4.68 2.64
N ALA A 116 2.17 -5.13 1.39
CA ALA A 116 1.63 -4.42 0.23
C ALA A 116 0.10 -4.31 0.31
N LEU A 117 -0.59 -5.39 0.67
CA LEU A 117 -2.03 -5.38 0.93
C LEU A 117 -2.41 -4.45 2.08
N LEU A 118 -1.62 -4.44 3.15
CA LEU A 118 -1.81 -3.48 4.25
C LEU A 118 -1.74 -2.03 3.75
N GLY A 119 -0.79 -1.71 2.88
CA GLY A 119 -0.70 -0.41 2.23
C GLY A 119 -1.96 -0.04 1.45
N MET A 120 -2.53 -1.00 0.68
CA MET A 120 -3.81 -0.81 -0.01
C MET A 120 -4.96 -0.56 0.98
N PHE A 121 -5.02 -1.31 2.08
CA PHE A 121 -6.06 -1.14 3.11
C PHE A 121 -5.99 0.25 3.74
N VAL A 122 -4.79 0.71 4.11
CA VAL A 122 -4.58 2.05 4.68
C VAL A 122 -5.00 3.14 3.68
N MET A 123 -4.71 2.98 2.38
CA MET A 123 -5.19 3.92 1.35
C MET A 123 -6.72 3.92 1.24
N ILE A 124 -7.35 2.76 1.23
CA ILE A 124 -8.82 2.66 1.09
C ILE A 124 -9.52 3.27 2.30
N SER A 125 -8.96 3.11 3.50
CA SER A 125 -9.48 3.72 4.73
C SER A 125 -9.14 5.19 4.89
N GLY A 126 -8.16 5.71 4.13
CA GLY A 126 -7.62 7.06 4.32
C GLY A 126 -8.64 8.15 4.02
N ASN A 127 -8.95 8.99 5.00
CA ASN A 127 -9.74 10.22 4.86
C ASN A 127 -8.90 11.48 5.09
N ASN A 128 -7.60 11.32 5.06
CA ASN A 128 -6.60 12.37 5.24
C ASN A 128 -5.48 12.16 4.22
N PHE A 129 -4.99 13.23 3.58
CA PHE A 129 -3.95 13.13 2.56
C PHE A 129 -2.65 12.49 3.05
N LEU A 130 -2.28 12.69 4.32
CA LEU A 130 -1.10 12.05 4.89
C LEU A 130 -1.30 10.54 5.08
N VAL A 131 -2.49 10.10 5.49
CA VAL A 131 -2.81 8.67 5.61
C VAL A 131 -2.79 7.99 4.25
N LEU A 132 -3.36 8.63 3.23
CA LEU A 132 -3.28 8.15 1.83
C LEU A 132 -1.83 8.02 1.37
N TYR A 133 -1.00 9.04 1.64
CA TYR A 133 0.43 9.01 1.32
C TYR A 133 1.15 7.83 2.01
N MET A 134 0.92 7.63 3.30
CA MET A 134 1.56 6.54 4.06
C MET A 134 1.17 5.16 3.53
N GLY A 135 -0.11 4.96 3.19
CA GLY A 135 -0.56 3.71 2.56
C GLY A 135 0.08 3.46 1.20
N LEU A 136 0.16 4.51 0.38
CA LEU A 136 0.82 4.47 -0.92
C LEU A 136 2.32 4.16 -0.80
N GLU A 137 3.01 4.75 0.17
CA GLU A 137 4.43 4.48 0.41
C GLU A 137 4.68 3.05 0.88
N LEU A 138 3.86 2.55 1.79
CA LEU A 138 3.99 1.16 2.23
C LEU A 138 3.82 0.18 1.06
N LEU A 139 2.82 0.40 0.20
CA LEU A 139 2.61 -0.40 -1.01
C LEU A 139 3.82 -0.34 -1.95
N THR A 140 4.34 0.86 -2.20
CA THR A 140 5.44 1.04 -3.16
C THR A 140 6.78 0.53 -2.62
N LEU A 141 7.09 0.70 -1.34
CA LEU A 141 8.29 0.14 -0.71
C LEU A 141 8.29 -1.40 -0.80
N CYS A 142 7.13 -2.03 -0.53
CA CYS A 142 6.99 -3.48 -0.73
C CYS A 142 7.20 -3.88 -2.20
N SER A 143 6.69 -3.09 -3.15
CA SER A 143 6.84 -3.34 -4.58
C SER A 143 8.31 -3.25 -5.02
N TYR A 144 9.08 -2.28 -4.50
CA TYR A 144 10.52 -2.18 -4.78
C TYR A 144 11.28 -3.44 -4.33
N ALA A 145 10.97 -3.92 -3.12
CA ALA A 145 11.57 -5.13 -2.58
C ALA A 145 11.14 -6.41 -3.36
N LEU A 146 9.88 -6.47 -3.81
CA LEU A 146 9.38 -7.57 -4.62
C LEU A 146 10.05 -7.66 -6.00
N VAL A 147 10.39 -6.54 -6.62
CA VAL A 147 11.18 -6.52 -7.87
C VAL A 147 12.58 -7.07 -7.63
N ALA A 148 13.19 -6.83 -6.46
CA ALA A 148 14.51 -7.33 -6.07
C ALA A 148 14.49 -8.76 -5.49
N LEU A 149 13.38 -9.49 -5.57
CA LEU A 149 13.21 -10.80 -4.90
C LEU A 149 14.29 -11.81 -5.33
N ARG A 150 14.73 -11.77 -6.60
CA ARG A 150 15.89 -12.52 -7.11
C ARG A 150 17.19 -11.74 -6.92
N ARG A 151 17.59 -11.51 -5.68
CA ARG A 151 18.70 -10.62 -5.30
C ARG A 151 20.06 -10.96 -5.93
N ASP A 152 20.29 -12.23 -6.32
CA ASP A 152 21.53 -12.67 -6.97
C ASP A 152 21.51 -12.49 -8.49
N HIS A 153 20.42 -11.97 -9.05
CA HIS A 153 20.29 -11.73 -10.49
C HIS A 153 20.52 -10.25 -10.80
N ALA A 154 21.63 -9.94 -11.48
CA ALA A 154 22.08 -8.57 -11.72
C ALA A 154 21.02 -7.68 -12.37
N MET A 155 20.27 -8.19 -13.38
CA MET A 155 19.20 -7.41 -14.03
C MET A 155 18.05 -7.09 -13.08
N ALA A 156 17.65 -8.02 -12.19
CA ALA A 156 16.58 -7.78 -11.22
C ALA A 156 17.01 -6.73 -10.19
N THR A 157 18.25 -6.81 -9.71
CA THR A 157 18.81 -5.85 -8.76
C THR A 157 18.96 -4.46 -9.38
N GLU A 158 19.42 -4.36 -10.63
CA GLU A 158 19.51 -3.10 -11.37
C GLU A 158 18.12 -2.47 -11.58
N ALA A 159 17.15 -3.25 -12.02
CA ALA A 159 15.76 -2.80 -12.20
C ALA A 159 15.15 -2.30 -10.88
N ALA A 160 15.35 -3.05 -9.80
CA ALA A 160 14.88 -2.67 -8.47
C ALA A 160 15.53 -1.36 -7.98
N MET A 161 16.83 -1.18 -8.19
CA MET A 161 17.53 0.05 -7.83
C MET A 161 17.03 1.27 -8.62
N LYS A 162 16.84 1.12 -9.94
CA LYS A 162 16.26 2.18 -10.78
C LYS A 162 14.85 2.53 -10.29
N TYR A 163 14.02 1.52 -10.04
CA TYR A 163 12.66 1.72 -9.56
C TYR A 163 12.63 2.41 -8.19
N PHE A 164 13.49 1.98 -7.27
CA PHE A 164 13.59 2.58 -5.94
C PHE A 164 14.03 4.05 -5.99
N VAL A 165 15.12 4.36 -6.71
CA VAL A 165 15.65 5.73 -6.76
C VAL A 165 14.66 6.70 -7.41
N LEU A 166 14.12 6.34 -8.57
CA LEU A 166 13.13 7.18 -9.26
C LEU A 166 11.81 7.27 -8.48
N GLY A 167 11.40 6.17 -7.87
CA GLY A 167 10.19 6.11 -7.06
C GLY A 167 10.30 6.92 -5.77
N ALA A 168 11.44 6.88 -5.08
CA ALA A 168 11.70 7.70 -3.89
C ALA A 168 11.69 9.20 -4.23
N MET A 169 12.24 9.58 -5.39
CA MET A 169 12.16 10.97 -5.87
C MET A 169 10.71 11.39 -6.14
N ALA A 170 9.91 10.54 -6.79
CA ALA A 170 8.50 10.81 -7.04
C ALA A 170 7.67 10.90 -5.74
N SER A 171 8.01 10.08 -4.75
CA SER A 171 7.42 10.16 -3.40
C SER A 171 7.77 11.46 -2.70
N GLY A 172 9.00 11.94 -2.87
CA GLY A 172 9.43 13.26 -2.40
C GLY A 172 8.62 14.39 -3.03
N PHE A 173 8.37 14.33 -4.35
CA PHE A 173 7.51 15.29 -5.04
C PHE A 173 6.08 15.27 -4.50
N LEU A 174 5.51 14.08 -4.33
CA LEU A 174 4.16 13.93 -3.77
C LEU A 174 4.06 14.54 -2.37
N LEU A 175 5.00 14.20 -1.49
CA LEU A 175 5.03 14.73 -0.12
C LEU A 175 5.23 16.24 -0.08
N TYR A 176 6.12 16.77 -0.93
CA TYR A 176 6.33 18.20 -1.07
C TYR A 176 5.07 18.92 -1.55
N GLY A 177 4.37 18.36 -2.54
CA GLY A 177 3.09 18.88 -3.01
C GLY A 177 2.01 18.89 -1.93
N LEU A 178 1.92 17.82 -1.10
CA LEU A 178 1.03 17.77 0.06
C LEU A 178 1.38 18.81 1.11
N SER A 179 2.68 19.04 1.35
CA SER A 179 3.16 20.10 2.27
C SER A 179 2.76 21.50 1.79
N MET A 180 2.87 21.77 0.48
CA MET A 180 2.41 23.04 -0.09
C MET A 180 0.89 23.18 -0.01
N MET A 181 0.15 22.11 -0.25
CA MET A 181 -1.31 22.10 -0.10
C MET A 181 -1.73 22.39 1.35
N TYR A 182 -1.02 21.81 2.31
CA TYR A 182 -1.19 22.14 3.73
C TYR A 182 -0.86 23.62 4.02
N GLY A 183 0.23 24.14 3.48
CA GLY A 183 0.61 25.55 3.62
C GLY A 183 -0.44 26.52 3.06
N ALA A 184 -1.13 26.13 1.98
CA ALA A 184 -2.16 26.94 1.37
C ALA A 184 -3.53 26.88 2.09
N THR A 185 -3.87 25.71 2.67
CA THR A 185 -5.21 25.44 3.22
C THR A 185 -5.25 25.33 4.74
N GLY A 186 -4.12 25.12 5.40
CA GLY A 186 -4.00 24.88 6.84
C GLY A 186 -4.48 23.50 7.31
N SER A 187 -4.83 22.58 6.38
CA SER A 187 -5.33 21.24 6.72
C SER A 187 -4.84 20.17 5.77
N LEU A 188 -4.83 18.92 6.26
CA LEU A 188 -4.65 17.71 5.45
C LEU A 188 -5.92 16.83 5.42
N ASP A 189 -6.96 17.20 6.16
CA ASP A 189 -8.27 16.56 6.07
C ASP A 189 -8.90 16.88 4.72
N ILE A 190 -9.36 15.85 4.00
CA ILE A 190 -9.87 15.98 2.62
C ILE A 190 -11.03 16.97 2.56
N ASN A 191 -11.98 16.85 3.49
CA ASN A 191 -13.17 17.70 3.49
C ASN A 191 -12.84 19.15 3.87
N ALA A 192 -11.90 19.34 4.81
CA ALA A 192 -11.45 20.67 5.22
C ALA A 192 -10.70 21.38 4.10
N VAL A 193 -9.84 20.67 3.37
CA VAL A 193 -9.13 21.20 2.19
C VAL A 193 -10.11 21.63 1.11
N PHE A 194 -11.10 20.80 0.76
CA PHE A 194 -12.12 21.16 -0.23
C PHE A 194 -12.94 22.38 0.20
N LYS A 195 -13.31 22.47 1.48
CA LYS A 195 -14.02 23.64 2.03
C LYS A 195 -13.18 24.91 1.93
N ALA A 196 -11.88 24.85 2.27
CA ALA A 196 -10.96 26.00 2.20
C ALA A 196 -10.81 26.49 0.74
N ILE A 197 -10.66 25.57 -0.21
CA ILE A 197 -10.56 25.90 -1.65
C ILE A 197 -11.86 26.58 -2.14
N ASN A 198 -13.02 26.02 -1.80
CA ASN A 198 -14.32 26.55 -2.22
C ASN A 198 -14.63 27.92 -1.59
N ALA A 199 -14.12 28.18 -0.39
CA ALA A 199 -14.28 29.49 0.27
C ALA A 199 -13.39 30.60 -0.33
N GLY A 200 -12.43 30.24 -1.20
CA GLY A 200 -11.55 31.19 -1.86
C GLY A 200 -10.47 31.81 -0.96
N ASN A 201 -10.35 31.38 0.28
CA ASN A 201 -9.39 31.91 1.26
C ASN A 201 -8.05 31.18 1.25
N VAL A 202 -7.54 30.85 0.04
CA VAL A 202 -6.28 30.11 -0.14
C VAL A 202 -5.31 30.89 -1.03
N ASP A 203 -4.02 30.75 -0.78
CA ASP A 203 -3.03 31.26 -1.72
C ASP A 203 -3.02 30.36 -2.97
N HIS A 204 -3.66 30.84 -4.04
CA HIS A 204 -3.78 30.11 -5.30
C HIS A 204 -2.44 29.75 -5.93
N ARG A 205 -1.38 30.54 -5.72
CA ARG A 205 -0.05 30.24 -6.28
C ARG A 205 0.54 29.00 -5.59
N VAL A 206 0.52 29.02 -4.27
CA VAL A 206 1.03 27.89 -3.47
C VAL A 206 0.20 26.63 -3.73
N LEU A 207 -1.13 26.77 -3.83
CA LEU A 207 -2.02 25.63 -4.12
C LEU A 207 -1.74 25.03 -5.51
N VAL A 208 -1.59 25.86 -6.55
CA VAL A 208 -1.30 25.37 -7.91
C VAL A 208 0.05 24.67 -7.97
N PHE A 209 1.10 25.25 -7.36
CA PHE A 209 2.39 24.56 -7.28
C PHE A 209 2.29 23.23 -6.53
N GLY A 210 1.61 23.20 -5.39
CA GLY A 210 1.36 21.97 -4.65
C GLY A 210 0.68 20.90 -5.51
N LEU A 211 -0.37 21.31 -6.25
CA LEU A 211 -1.10 20.41 -7.14
C LEU A 211 -0.22 19.85 -8.27
N VAL A 212 0.65 20.65 -8.86
CA VAL A 212 1.59 20.20 -9.90
C VAL A 212 2.50 19.10 -9.36
N PHE A 213 3.06 19.27 -8.15
CA PHE A 213 3.91 18.26 -7.52
C PHE A 213 3.13 16.98 -7.15
N VAL A 214 1.91 17.11 -6.64
CA VAL A 214 1.03 15.96 -6.35
C VAL A 214 0.75 15.18 -7.64
N VAL A 215 0.33 15.88 -8.70
CA VAL A 215 0.04 15.25 -10.00
C VAL A 215 1.28 14.60 -10.59
N ALA A 216 2.45 15.24 -10.54
CA ALA A 216 3.71 14.65 -11.02
C ALA A 216 4.08 13.36 -10.26
N GLY A 217 3.96 13.36 -8.92
CA GLY A 217 4.21 12.18 -8.09
C GLY A 217 3.24 11.04 -8.39
N LEU A 218 1.95 11.32 -8.52
CA LEU A 218 0.93 10.32 -8.88
C LEU A 218 1.11 9.83 -10.32
N ALA A 219 1.42 10.72 -11.28
CA ALA A 219 1.67 10.35 -12.67
C ALA A 219 2.86 9.39 -12.80
N PHE A 220 3.92 9.58 -11.99
CA PHE A 220 5.02 8.62 -11.90
C PHE A 220 4.52 7.26 -11.37
N LYS A 221 3.77 7.23 -10.27
CA LYS A 221 3.24 5.99 -9.67
C LYS A 221 2.34 5.20 -10.64
N LEU A 222 1.58 5.91 -11.46
CA LEU A 222 0.70 5.33 -12.48
C LEU A 222 1.43 5.04 -13.81
N GLY A 223 2.69 5.45 -13.95
CA GLY A 223 3.45 5.26 -15.17
C GLY A 223 2.93 6.06 -16.36
N VAL A 224 2.36 7.24 -16.10
CA VAL A 224 1.84 8.13 -17.15
C VAL A 224 2.98 8.89 -17.84
N VAL A 225 2.87 9.09 -19.15
CA VAL A 225 3.81 9.93 -19.93
C VAL A 225 3.78 11.37 -19.39
N PRO A 226 4.93 12.01 -19.13
CA PRO A 226 6.31 11.61 -19.43
C PRO A 226 7.03 10.80 -18.33
N PHE A 227 6.37 10.47 -17.23
CA PHE A 227 6.97 9.84 -16.04
C PHE A 227 7.05 8.30 -16.10
N HIS A 228 6.96 7.70 -17.28
CA HIS A 228 6.87 6.24 -17.50
C HIS A 228 8.23 5.55 -17.74
N MET A 229 9.34 6.26 -17.70
CA MET A 229 10.66 5.74 -18.11
C MET A 229 11.15 4.54 -17.28
N TRP A 230 10.64 4.38 -16.05
CA TRP A 230 10.97 3.26 -15.19
C TRP A 230 10.28 1.94 -15.59
N ILE A 231 9.15 2.02 -16.28
CA ILE A 231 8.29 0.86 -16.59
C ILE A 231 9.01 -0.20 -17.43
N PRO A 232 9.62 0.12 -18.59
CA PRO A 232 10.29 -0.87 -19.42
C PRO A 232 11.38 -1.63 -18.66
N ASP A 233 12.22 -0.92 -17.93
CA ASP A 233 13.34 -1.50 -17.16
C ASP A 233 12.84 -2.43 -16.05
N VAL A 234 11.81 -2.00 -15.31
CA VAL A 234 11.24 -2.79 -14.22
C VAL A 234 10.51 -4.02 -14.75
N TYR A 235 9.70 -3.88 -15.81
CA TYR A 235 9.00 -5.03 -16.40
C TYR A 235 9.96 -6.02 -17.06
N GLN A 236 11.08 -5.58 -17.61
CA GLN A 236 12.10 -6.47 -18.19
C GLN A 236 12.94 -7.14 -17.11
N GLY A 237 13.31 -6.42 -16.06
CA GLY A 237 14.23 -6.90 -15.02
C GLY A 237 13.53 -7.61 -13.86
N SER A 238 12.23 -7.39 -13.65
CA SER A 238 11.50 -8.09 -12.58
C SER A 238 11.52 -9.61 -12.79
N PRO A 239 11.47 -10.41 -11.73
CA PRO A 239 11.43 -11.87 -11.83
C PRO A 239 10.24 -12.33 -12.67
N ARG A 240 10.53 -12.98 -13.78
CA ARG A 240 9.56 -13.58 -14.72
C ARG A 240 9.61 -15.08 -14.63
#